data_699e4865fe8b6e8e7a5b0f35c2399da6
#
_entry.id   699e4865fe8b6e8e7a5b0f35c2399da6
#
_cell.length_a   1.000
_cell.length_b   1.000
_cell.length_c   1.000
_cell.angle_alpha   90.00
_cell.angle_beta   90.00
_cell.angle_gamma   90.00
#
_symmetry.space_group_name_H-M   'P 1'
#
loop_
_entity.id
_entity.type
_entity.pdbx_description
1 polymer ?
#
loop_
_entity_poly.entity_id
_entity_poly.type
_entity_poly.pdbx_seq_one_letter_code
_entity_poly.pdbx_strand_id
1 'polypeptide(L)'
;LETENGQLEYGSIKPEIKQGLQKLKDWVAKGYIPQEASIWDASKAGSFMSAGKAGAFTGPYWSEAWPMGGLEQNNPGAELVTYELPVGPDGTSMHYSRYPYNGAIFINKDMEHPEIFFHYANYLFDHVADPKPGSEFEHGWAKGYDWDEVDGEITYDLSKIPGGGVRVFFYSLLDQGPRIPSQNVEALVRIHES
;
A
#
# COMPACT_ATOMS: atom_id res chain seq x y z
N LEU A 1 -16.38 -16.12 3.81
CA LEU A 1 -15.67 -17.19 4.52
C LEU A 1 -16.21 -18.54 4.07
N GLU A 2 -15.33 -19.51 3.89
CA GLU A 2 -15.68 -20.89 3.60
C GLU A 2 -15.88 -21.64 4.93
N THR A 3 -16.97 -22.37 5.04
CA THR A 3 -17.24 -23.23 6.19
C THR A 3 -16.47 -24.56 6.05
N GLU A 4 -16.38 -25.34 7.12
CA GLU A 4 -15.78 -26.69 7.11
C GLU A 4 -16.42 -27.64 6.08
N ASN A 5 -17.65 -27.36 5.65
CA ASN A 5 -18.39 -28.11 4.62
C ASN A 5 -18.21 -27.55 3.21
N GLY A 6 -17.31 -26.60 2.99
CA GLY A 6 -17.07 -25.98 1.69
C GLY A 6 -18.15 -25.00 1.24
N GLN A 7 -19.07 -24.63 2.13
CA GLN A 7 -20.11 -23.63 1.81
C GLN A 7 -19.62 -22.22 2.09
N LEU A 8 -20.02 -21.27 1.26
CA LEU A 8 -19.70 -19.85 1.48
C LEU A 8 -20.69 -19.26 2.48
N GLU A 9 -20.16 -18.59 3.48
CA GLU A 9 -20.92 -17.90 4.50
C GLU A 9 -20.53 -16.42 4.56
N TYR A 10 -21.53 -15.54 4.71
CA TYR A 10 -21.26 -14.11 4.82
C TYR A 10 -20.68 -13.80 6.21
N GLY A 11 -19.40 -13.48 6.26
CA GLY A 11 -18.65 -13.34 7.52
C GLY A 11 -19.17 -12.25 8.46
N SER A 12 -19.71 -11.14 7.94
CA SER A 12 -20.12 -9.99 8.75
C SER A 12 -21.30 -10.23 9.69
N ILE A 13 -22.06 -11.30 9.48
CA ILE A 13 -23.22 -11.65 10.34
C ILE A 13 -22.89 -12.73 11.38
N LYS A 14 -21.65 -13.20 11.43
CA LYS A 14 -21.25 -14.23 12.39
C LYS A 14 -21.25 -13.69 13.83
N PRO A 15 -21.57 -14.55 14.82
CA PRO A 15 -21.55 -14.16 16.24
C PRO A 15 -20.20 -13.60 16.70
N GLU A 16 -19.09 -14.10 16.15
CA GLU A 16 -17.73 -13.68 16.46
C GLU A 16 -17.47 -12.21 16.08
N ILE A 17 -18.12 -11.74 15.00
CA ILE A 17 -18.04 -10.33 14.60
C ILE A 17 -18.64 -9.42 15.67
N LYS A 18 -19.74 -9.86 16.29
CA LYS A 18 -20.36 -9.11 17.40
C LYS A 18 -19.41 -8.96 18.58
N GLN A 19 -18.65 -10.03 18.91
CA GLN A 19 -17.62 -9.96 19.96
C GLN A 19 -16.48 -9.02 19.59
N GLY A 20 -16.01 -9.07 18.34
CA GLY A 20 -15.01 -8.13 17.81
C GLY A 20 -15.47 -6.66 17.89
N LEU A 21 -16.70 -6.38 17.46
CA LEU A 21 -17.29 -5.05 17.56
C LEU A 21 -17.44 -4.57 19.01
N GLN A 22 -17.81 -5.46 19.92
CA GLN A 22 -17.87 -5.13 21.35
C GLN A 22 -16.48 -4.75 21.88
N LYS A 23 -15.43 -5.48 21.46
CA LYS A 23 -14.05 -5.16 21.84
C LYS A 23 -13.62 -3.79 21.34
N LEU A 24 -13.92 -3.46 20.08
CA LEU A 24 -13.65 -2.14 19.51
C LEU A 24 -14.39 -1.03 20.26
N LYS A 25 -15.68 -1.24 20.59
CA LYS A 25 -16.47 -0.31 21.42
C LYS A 25 -15.81 -0.06 22.77
N ASP A 26 -15.34 -1.12 23.42
CA ASP A 26 -14.66 -1.02 24.72
C ASP A 26 -13.34 -0.24 24.60
N TRP A 27 -12.59 -0.41 23.51
CA TRP A 27 -11.37 0.34 23.25
C TRP A 27 -11.62 1.82 22.99
N VAL A 28 -12.70 2.17 22.28
CA VAL A 28 -13.13 3.55 22.13
C VAL A 28 -13.53 4.15 23.49
N ALA A 29 -14.32 3.42 24.30
CA ALA A 29 -14.73 3.88 25.62
C ALA A 29 -13.55 4.09 26.60
N LYS A 30 -12.47 3.32 26.43
CA LYS A 30 -11.21 3.45 27.19
C LYS A 30 -10.26 4.51 26.64
N GLY A 31 -10.60 5.13 25.50
CA GLY A 31 -9.74 6.12 24.84
C GLY A 31 -8.53 5.53 24.10
N TYR A 32 -8.48 4.23 23.87
CA TYR A 32 -7.41 3.59 23.08
C TYR A 32 -7.58 3.88 21.58
N ILE A 33 -8.81 4.05 21.14
CA ILE A 33 -9.17 4.47 19.79
C ILE A 33 -9.87 5.82 19.90
N PRO A 34 -9.47 6.84 19.14
CA PRO A 34 -10.16 8.12 19.12
C PRO A 34 -11.63 7.96 18.76
N GLN A 35 -12.51 8.70 19.43
CA GLN A 35 -13.96 8.59 19.25
C GLN A 35 -14.37 8.90 17.81
N GLU A 36 -13.65 9.80 17.14
CA GLU A 36 -13.89 10.23 15.77
C GLU A 36 -13.28 9.31 14.72
N ALA A 37 -12.51 8.29 15.12
CA ALA A 37 -11.80 7.41 14.17
C ALA A 37 -12.74 6.72 13.18
N SER A 38 -13.99 6.49 13.55
CA SER A 38 -14.99 5.86 12.68
C SER A 38 -15.40 6.70 11.47
N ILE A 39 -15.12 8.01 11.48
CA ILE A 39 -15.44 8.94 10.39
C ILE A 39 -14.18 9.46 9.67
N TRP A 40 -13.00 8.97 10.04
CA TRP A 40 -11.76 9.37 9.39
C TRP A 40 -11.57 8.62 8.09
N ASP A 41 -11.10 9.34 7.08
CA ASP A 41 -10.51 8.73 5.89
C ASP A 41 -9.04 8.32 6.13
N ALA A 42 -8.44 7.67 5.15
CA ALA A 42 -7.07 7.19 5.25
C ALA A 42 -6.06 8.33 5.44
N SER A 43 -6.29 9.50 4.81
CA SER A 43 -5.40 10.66 4.93
C SER A 43 -5.43 11.26 6.34
N LYS A 44 -6.62 11.35 6.93
CA LYS A 44 -6.79 11.83 8.31
C LYS A 44 -6.17 10.88 9.32
N ALA A 45 -6.40 9.57 9.16
CA ALA A 45 -5.78 8.55 9.99
C ALA A 45 -4.25 8.57 9.84
N GLY A 46 -3.74 8.69 8.62
CA GLY A 46 -2.32 8.82 8.35
C GLY A 46 -1.68 10.03 9.01
N SER A 47 -2.32 11.19 8.90
CA SER A 47 -1.85 12.42 9.56
C SER A 47 -1.81 12.28 11.09
N PHE A 48 -2.77 11.58 11.67
CA PHE A 48 -2.80 11.31 13.12
C PHE A 48 -1.64 10.39 13.54
N MET A 49 -1.37 9.35 12.76
CA MET A 49 -0.28 8.41 13.02
C MET A 49 1.09 9.07 12.84
N SER A 50 1.33 9.76 11.73
CA SER A 50 2.61 10.44 11.46
C SER A 50 2.90 11.60 12.42
N ALA A 51 1.88 12.12 13.10
CA ALA A 51 2.05 13.08 14.21
C ALA A 51 2.43 12.42 15.56
N GLY A 52 2.74 11.10 15.58
CA GLY A 52 3.13 10.37 16.77
C GLY A 52 2.02 10.13 17.79
N LYS A 53 0.76 10.26 17.38
CA LYS A 53 -0.41 10.12 18.27
C LYS A 53 -0.96 8.71 18.38
N ALA A 54 -0.40 7.76 17.62
CA ALA A 54 -0.73 6.34 17.68
C ALA A 54 0.51 5.54 18.10
N GLY A 55 0.39 4.72 19.14
CA GLY A 55 1.46 3.85 19.61
C GLY A 55 1.54 2.50 18.87
N ALA A 56 0.48 2.13 18.16
CA ALA A 56 0.45 0.94 17.30
C ALA A 56 -0.64 1.06 16.23
N PHE A 57 -0.41 0.44 15.10
CA PHE A 57 -1.41 0.29 14.04
C PHE A 57 -1.16 -0.99 13.26
N THR A 58 -2.13 -1.42 12.48
CA THR A 58 -1.98 -2.50 11.52
C THR A 58 -2.11 -1.94 10.11
N GLY A 59 -1.26 -2.37 9.21
CA GLY A 59 -1.26 -1.86 7.83
C GLY A 59 -0.53 -2.78 6.87
N PRO A 60 -0.60 -2.51 5.57
CA PRO A 60 0.20 -3.20 4.58
C PRO A 60 1.69 -2.84 4.71
N TYR A 61 2.56 -3.64 4.07
CA TYR A 61 4.02 -3.47 4.12
C TYR A 61 4.52 -2.07 3.72
N TRP A 62 3.79 -1.36 2.87
CA TRP A 62 4.16 0.01 2.46
C TRP A 62 3.81 1.10 3.49
N SER A 63 3.25 0.73 4.64
CA SER A 63 2.80 1.71 5.64
C SER A 63 3.95 2.53 6.21
N GLU A 64 5.17 2.02 6.17
CA GLU A 64 6.37 2.76 6.54
C GLU A 64 6.59 3.98 5.62
N ALA A 65 6.46 3.80 4.31
CA ALA A 65 6.58 4.90 3.36
C ALA A 65 5.37 5.85 3.41
N TRP A 66 4.18 5.30 3.55
CA TRP A 66 2.95 6.06 3.72
C TRP A 66 1.96 5.24 4.57
N PRO A 67 1.41 5.81 5.65
CA PRO A 67 1.47 7.23 6.06
C PRO A 67 2.63 7.58 6.99
N MET A 68 3.54 6.67 7.31
CA MET A 68 4.52 6.84 8.38
C MET A 68 5.81 7.58 7.97
N GLY A 69 6.04 7.82 6.68
CA GLY A 69 7.28 8.42 6.17
C GLY A 69 7.67 9.79 6.76
N GLY A 70 6.73 10.50 7.39
CA GLY A 70 6.99 11.74 8.10
C GLY A 70 7.13 11.60 9.63
N LEU A 71 7.08 10.39 10.19
CA LEU A 71 7.02 10.18 11.63
C LEU A 71 8.22 10.78 12.37
N GLU A 72 9.43 10.45 11.94
CA GLU A 72 10.65 10.92 12.59
C GLU A 72 10.86 12.43 12.43
N GLN A 73 10.53 12.99 11.26
CA GLN A 73 10.59 14.44 11.04
C GLN A 73 9.64 15.20 11.97
N ASN A 74 8.45 14.65 12.18
CA ASN A 74 7.45 15.27 13.06
C ASN A 74 7.72 14.99 14.55
N ASN A 75 8.42 13.92 14.87
CA ASN A 75 8.69 13.46 16.23
C ASN A 75 10.14 12.98 16.34
N PRO A 76 11.12 13.87 16.53
CA PRO A 76 12.54 13.50 16.61
C PRO A 76 12.80 12.41 17.66
N GLY A 77 13.42 11.31 17.24
CA GLY A 77 13.68 10.14 18.06
C GLY A 77 12.54 9.11 18.12
N ALA A 78 11.48 9.29 17.33
CA ALA A 78 10.48 8.24 17.14
C ALA A 78 11.06 7.14 16.26
N GLU A 79 10.88 5.90 16.66
CA GLU A 79 11.29 4.71 15.93
C GLU A 79 10.05 3.88 15.56
N LEU A 80 10.00 3.44 14.31
CA LEU A 80 8.97 2.52 13.83
C LEU A 80 9.53 1.12 13.81
N VAL A 81 8.92 0.22 14.57
CA VAL A 81 9.30 -1.20 14.62
C VAL A 81 8.16 -2.04 14.07
N THR A 82 8.49 -2.92 13.13
CA THR A 82 7.52 -3.82 12.51
C THR A 82 7.50 -5.16 13.25
N TYR A 83 6.32 -5.65 13.56
CA TYR A 83 6.09 -6.94 14.19
C TYR A 83 5.19 -7.81 13.32
N GLU A 84 5.35 -9.10 13.43
CA GLU A 84 4.38 -10.05 12.88
C GLU A 84 2.98 -9.84 13.47
N LEU A 85 1.96 -10.29 12.74
CA LEU A 85 0.60 -10.24 13.25
C LEU A 85 0.46 -11.06 14.55
N PRO A 86 -0.28 -10.55 15.54
CA PRO A 86 -0.48 -11.27 16.80
C PRO A 86 -1.09 -12.66 16.57
N VAL A 87 -0.63 -13.60 17.36
CA VAL A 87 -1.16 -14.97 17.38
C VAL A 87 -2.42 -15.00 18.25
N GLY A 88 -3.47 -15.63 17.76
CA GLY A 88 -4.71 -15.85 18.50
C GLY A 88 -4.54 -16.84 19.66
N PRO A 89 -5.56 -16.97 20.54
CA PRO A 89 -5.53 -17.91 21.67
C PRO A 89 -5.39 -19.38 21.24
N ASP A 90 -5.75 -19.70 20.02
CA ASP A 90 -5.66 -21.01 19.37
C ASP A 90 -4.28 -21.29 18.75
N GLY A 91 -3.33 -20.39 18.88
CA GLY A 91 -2.00 -20.49 18.30
C GLY A 91 -1.93 -20.15 16.81
N THR A 92 -3.00 -19.64 16.21
CA THR A 92 -3.02 -19.25 14.80
C THR A 92 -2.86 -17.73 14.63
N SER A 93 -2.07 -17.35 13.64
CA SER A 93 -2.04 -15.98 13.12
C SER A 93 -2.82 -15.96 11.81
N MET A 94 -3.93 -15.24 11.76
CA MET A 94 -4.78 -15.20 10.58
C MET A 94 -4.63 -13.85 9.87
N HIS A 95 -4.23 -13.94 8.61
CA HIS A 95 -4.44 -12.88 7.65
C HIS A 95 -5.24 -13.45 6.47
N TYR A 96 -6.16 -12.68 5.98
CA TYR A 96 -6.90 -13.09 4.78
C TYR A 96 -6.02 -12.93 3.57
N SER A 97 -5.82 -14.01 2.82
CA SER A 97 -5.31 -13.89 1.46
C SER A 97 -6.29 -13.06 0.65
N ARG A 98 -5.78 -12.00 0.04
CA ARG A 98 -6.57 -11.28 -0.97
C ARG A 98 -6.71 -12.17 -2.19
N TYR A 99 -7.80 -11.97 -2.93
CA TYR A 99 -7.88 -12.52 -4.27
C TYR A 99 -6.64 -12.10 -5.06
N PRO A 100 -6.14 -12.93 -5.99
CA PRO A 100 -4.97 -12.62 -6.80
C PRO A 100 -5.20 -11.49 -7.82
N TYR A 101 -6.28 -10.75 -7.68
CA TYR A 101 -6.61 -9.58 -8.47
C TYR A 101 -7.10 -8.44 -7.58
N ASN A 102 -6.80 -7.21 -7.97
CA ASN A 102 -7.21 -5.99 -7.27
C ASN A 102 -8.00 -5.08 -8.22
N GLY A 103 -9.14 -5.56 -8.65
CA GLY A 103 -10.00 -4.87 -9.59
C GLY A 103 -10.03 -5.54 -10.97
N ALA A 104 -10.70 -4.90 -11.90
CA ALA A 104 -10.81 -5.32 -13.29
C ALA A 104 -10.83 -4.10 -14.20
N ILE A 105 -10.27 -4.25 -15.40
CA ILE A 105 -10.33 -3.24 -16.43
C ILE A 105 -11.46 -3.64 -17.40
N PHE A 106 -12.37 -2.73 -17.65
CA PHE A 106 -13.48 -2.93 -18.56
C PHE A 106 -13.23 -2.13 -19.83
N ILE A 107 -13.25 -2.81 -20.97
CA ILE A 107 -13.16 -2.21 -22.28
C ILE A 107 -14.59 -2.03 -22.82
N ASN A 108 -14.93 -0.84 -23.30
CA ASN A 108 -16.24 -0.63 -23.91
C ASN A 108 -16.40 -1.55 -25.12
N LYS A 109 -17.50 -2.30 -25.15
CA LYS A 109 -17.80 -3.23 -26.27
C LYS A 109 -17.87 -2.55 -27.64
N ASP A 110 -18.17 -1.25 -27.66
CA ASP A 110 -18.28 -0.43 -28.89
C ASP A 110 -16.97 0.31 -29.23
N MET A 111 -15.86 -0.03 -28.56
CA MET A 111 -14.54 0.53 -28.89
C MET A 111 -14.09 -0.01 -30.25
N GLU A 112 -13.76 0.90 -31.18
CA GLU A 112 -13.37 0.55 -32.56
C GLU A 112 -12.05 -0.22 -32.64
N HIS A 113 -11.10 0.09 -31.69
CA HIS A 113 -9.75 -0.45 -31.69
C HIS A 113 -9.35 -0.99 -30.31
N PRO A 114 -9.99 -2.07 -29.80
CA PRO A 114 -9.66 -2.62 -28.49
C PRO A 114 -8.24 -3.20 -28.40
N GLU A 115 -7.65 -3.58 -29.54
CA GLU A 115 -6.26 -4.06 -29.64
C GLU A 115 -5.24 -3.03 -29.14
N ILE A 116 -5.50 -1.75 -29.24
CA ILE A 116 -4.62 -0.67 -28.74
C ILE A 116 -4.37 -0.83 -27.25
N PHE A 117 -5.41 -1.18 -26.48
CA PHE A 117 -5.25 -1.44 -25.05
C PHE A 117 -4.27 -2.60 -24.78
N PHE A 118 -4.38 -3.69 -25.53
CA PHE A 118 -3.51 -4.85 -25.34
C PHE A 118 -2.07 -4.57 -25.81
N HIS A 119 -1.89 -3.80 -26.88
CA HIS A 119 -0.55 -3.35 -27.28
C HIS A 119 0.09 -2.48 -26.22
N TYR A 120 -0.66 -1.54 -25.64
CA TYR A 120 -0.18 -0.70 -24.55
C TYR A 120 0.14 -1.52 -23.28
N ALA A 121 -0.73 -2.47 -22.91
CA ALA A 121 -0.49 -3.35 -21.77
C ALA A 121 0.77 -4.19 -21.96
N ASN A 122 0.95 -4.82 -23.13
CA ASN A 122 2.15 -5.59 -23.44
C ASN A 122 3.41 -4.72 -23.40
N TYR A 123 3.36 -3.51 -23.96
CA TYR A 123 4.47 -2.55 -23.91
C TYR A 123 4.89 -2.29 -22.46
N LEU A 124 3.92 -2.01 -21.56
CA LEU A 124 4.23 -1.79 -20.15
C LEU A 124 4.80 -3.04 -19.47
N PHE A 125 4.23 -4.23 -19.72
CA PHE A 125 4.76 -5.47 -19.14
C PHE A 125 6.18 -5.77 -19.63
N ASP A 126 6.47 -5.57 -20.90
CA ASP A 126 7.77 -5.85 -21.48
C ASP A 126 8.87 -4.86 -21.03
N HIS A 127 8.50 -3.60 -20.72
CA HIS A 127 9.48 -2.54 -20.47
C HIS A 127 9.54 -2.09 -19.01
N VAL A 128 8.42 -2.12 -18.29
CA VAL A 128 8.36 -1.66 -16.89
C VAL A 128 8.63 -2.79 -15.90
N ALA A 129 8.17 -4.01 -16.18
CA ALA A 129 8.33 -5.14 -15.26
C ALA A 129 9.76 -5.67 -15.21
N ASP A 130 10.51 -5.54 -16.30
CA ASP A 130 11.91 -5.98 -16.44
C ASP A 130 12.72 -4.92 -17.20
N PRO A 131 12.92 -3.73 -16.61
CA PRO A 131 13.61 -2.64 -17.29
C PRO A 131 15.07 -3.01 -17.56
N LYS A 132 15.52 -2.76 -18.78
CA LYS A 132 16.91 -2.99 -19.17
C LYS A 132 17.77 -1.74 -18.96
N PRO A 133 19.08 -1.89 -18.67
CA PRO A 133 19.99 -0.75 -18.61
C PRO A 133 19.93 0.11 -19.89
N GLY A 134 19.78 1.43 -19.72
CA GLY A 134 19.61 2.39 -20.81
C GLY A 134 18.20 2.47 -21.40
N SER A 135 17.23 1.70 -20.86
CA SER A 135 15.84 1.77 -21.30
C SER A 135 15.08 2.94 -20.69
N GLU A 136 13.94 3.29 -21.27
CA GLU A 136 13.09 4.41 -20.84
C GLU A 136 12.67 4.32 -19.37
N PHE A 137 12.43 3.10 -18.87
CA PHE A 137 11.95 2.86 -17.50
C PHE A 137 13.03 2.31 -16.55
N GLU A 138 14.30 2.40 -16.90
CA GLU A 138 15.38 1.85 -16.06
C GLU A 138 15.30 2.34 -14.60
N HIS A 139 14.97 3.59 -14.41
CA HIS A 139 14.96 4.23 -13.10
C HIS A 139 13.56 4.58 -12.58
N GLY A 140 12.52 4.41 -13.37
CA GLY A 140 11.15 4.74 -12.99
C GLY A 140 10.27 5.13 -14.16
N TRP A 141 9.09 5.67 -13.88
CA TRP A 141 8.12 6.04 -14.90
C TRP A 141 8.47 7.33 -15.62
N ALA A 142 8.90 8.36 -14.87
CA ALA A 142 9.19 9.66 -15.50
C ALA A 142 10.28 10.42 -14.73
N LYS A 143 11.36 10.73 -15.44
CA LYS A 143 12.41 11.63 -14.95
C LYS A 143 11.82 13.00 -14.59
N GLY A 144 12.25 13.55 -13.46
CA GLY A 144 11.78 14.83 -12.96
C GLY A 144 10.49 14.76 -12.14
N TYR A 145 9.91 13.56 -11.94
CA TYR A 145 8.69 13.33 -11.17
C TYR A 145 8.85 12.25 -10.11
N ASP A 146 9.14 11.02 -10.47
CA ASP A 146 9.34 9.89 -9.55
C ASP A 146 10.80 9.50 -9.37
N TRP A 147 11.67 9.99 -10.24
CA TRP A 147 13.12 9.93 -10.12
C TRP A 147 13.79 11.09 -10.84
N ASP A 148 15.04 11.39 -10.49
CA ASP A 148 15.87 12.38 -11.20
C ASP A 148 17.37 12.04 -11.02
N GLU A 149 18.20 12.78 -11.72
CA GLU A 149 19.66 12.74 -11.58
C GLU A 149 20.14 14.06 -10.97
N VAL A 150 20.69 14.00 -9.78
CA VAL A 150 21.23 15.14 -9.04
C VAL A 150 22.71 14.91 -8.78
N ASP A 151 23.55 15.82 -9.21
CA ASP A 151 25.02 15.74 -9.09
C ASP A 151 25.64 14.46 -9.69
N GLY A 152 24.99 13.91 -10.73
CA GLY A 152 25.42 12.69 -11.42
C GLY A 152 24.98 11.38 -10.76
N GLU A 153 24.16 11.46 -9.72
CA GLU A 153 23.59 10.30 -9.03
C GLU A 153 22.06 10.24 -9.20
N ILE A 154 21.55 9.02 -9.40
CA ILE A 154 20.10 8.81 -9.46
C ILE A 154 19.51 8.95 -8.07
N THR A 155 18.45 9.74 -7.97
CA THR A 155 17.72 9.96 -6.72
C THR A 155 16.24 9.66 -6.87
N TYR A 156 15.67 9.05 -5.84
CA TYR A 156 14.23 8.83 -5.63
C TYR A 156 13.67 9.71 -4.50
N ASP A 157 14.50 10.59 -3.95
CA ASP A 157 14.10 11.54 -2.92
C ASP A 157 13.21 12.63 -3.54
N LEU A 158 11.90 12.47 -3.36
CA LEU A 158 10.90 13.37 -3.93
C LEU A 158 11.06 14.83 -3.50
N SER A 159 11.76 15.10 -2.41
CA SER A 159 12.07 16.48 -1.96
C SER A 159 13.10 17.17 -2.84
N LYS A 160 13.91 16.41 -3.57
CA LYS A 160 14.96 16.88 -4.50
C LYS A 160 14.52 16.87 -5.95
N ILE A 161 13.36 16.29 -6.25
CA ILE A 161 12.83 16.14 -7.60
C ILE A 161 11.85 17.29 -7.90
N PRO A 162 11.99 18.06 -9.00
CA PRO A 162 11.15 19.23 -9.28
C PRO A 162 9.65 18.95 -9.31
N GLY A 163 9.24 17.81 -9.89
CA GLY A 163 7.86 17.31 -9.91
C GLY A 163 7.55 16.32 -8.81
N GLY A 164 8.39 16.24 -7.77
CA GLY A 164 8.25 15.29 -6.68
C GLY A 164 6.90 15.40 -5.97
N GLY A 165 6.32 14.24 -5.65
CA GLY A 165 4.97 14.15 -5.09
C GLY A 165 3.87 13.89 -6.13
N VAL A 166 4.11 14.11 -7.41
CA VAL A 166 3.22 13.64 -8.48
C VAL A 166 3.42 12.13 -8.67
N ARG A 167 2.37 11.37 -8.44
CA ARG A 167 2.38 9.90 -8.62
C ARG A 167 2.08 9.57 -10.08
N VAL A 168 3.11 9.58 -10.93
CA VAL A 168 2.98 9.45 -12.38
C VAL A 168 2.28 8.15 -12.78
N PHE A 169 2.55 7.05 -12.09
CA PHE A 169 1.92 5.78 -12.37
C PHE A 169 0.39 5.76 -12.20
N PHE A 170 -0.20 6.69 -11.43
CA PHE A 170 -1.66 6.83 -11.35
C PHE A 170 -2.29 7.32 -12.65
N TYR A 171 -1.49 7.90 -13.54
CA TYR A 171 -1.96 8.33 -14.85
C TYR A 171 -1.80 7.25 -15.93
N SER A 172 -1.21 6.11 -15.59
CA SER A 172 -1.18 4.96 -16.48
C SER A 172 -2.51 4.20 -16.41
N LEU A 173 -2.90 3.57 -17.52
CA LEU A 173 -4.09 2.71 -17.57
C LEU A 173 -3.93 1.45 -16.71
N LEU A 174 -2.71 1.16 -16.26
CA LEU A 174 -2.35 -0.01 -15.47
C LEU A 174 -1.61 0.41 -14.19
N ASP A 175 -2.22 1.28 -13.37
CA ASP A 175 -1.62 1.76 -12.12
C ASP A 175 -1.27 0.62 -11.15
N GLN A 176 -2.02 -0.47 -11.21
CA GLN A 176 -1.76 -1.73 -10.49
C GLN A 176 -1.03 -2.78 -11.34
N GLY A 177 -0.56 -2.37 -12.51
CA GLY A 177 0.20 -3.21 -13.44
C GLY A 177 1.61 -3.53 -12.93
N PRO A 178 2.52 -3.88 -13.83
CA PRO A 178 3.87 -4.26 -13.45
C PRO A 178 4.54 -3.13 -12.68
N ARG A 179 5.07 -3.46 -11.51
CA ARG A 179 5.81 -2.51 -10.67
C ARG A 179 7.28 -2.65 -10.93
N ILE A 180 7.98 -1.54 -10.92
CA ILE A 180 9.43 -1.51 -11.00
C ILE A 180 9.98 -2.18 -9.74
N PRO A 181 10.75 -3.27 -9.85
CA PRO A 181 11.23 -4.01 -8.69
C PRO A 181 11.99 -3.16 -7.68
N SER A 182 12.80 -2.19 -8.16
CA SER A 182 13.60 -1.29 -7.33
C SER A 182 12.77 -0.46 -6.35
N GLN A 183 11.54 -0.09 -6.67
CA GLN A 183 10.69 0.70 -5.78
C GLN A 183 10.12 -0.08 -4.58
N ASN A 184 10.19 -1.43 -4.62
CA ASN A 184 9.67 -2.28 -3.56
C ASN A 184 10.77 -2.92 -2.71
N VAL A 185 12.01 -3.00 -3.23
CA VAL A 185 13.10 -3.73 -2.56
C VAL A 185 13.49 -3.07 -1.24
N GLU A 186 13.61 -1.76 -1.20
CA GLU A 186 13.98 -1.05 0.04
C GLU A 186 12.97 -1.25 1.16
N ALA A 187 11.66 -1.18 0.86
CA ALA A 187 10.62 -1.42 1.84
C ALA A 187 10.63 -2.87 2.36
N LEU A 188 10.91 -3.84 1.45
CA LEU A 188 11.02 -5.25 1.83
C LEU A 188 12.27 -5.54 2.64
N VAL A 189 13.40 -4.89 2.31
CA VAL A 189 14.67 -5.04 3.06
C VAL A 189 14.50 -4.51 4.49
N ARG A 190 13.93 -3.34 4.67
CA ARG A 190 13.69 -2.77 6.01
C ARG A 190 12.81 -3.63 6.89
N ILE A 191 11.75 -4.23 6.31
CA ILE A 191 10.88 -5.17 7.04
C ILE A 191 11.64 -6.44 7.46
N HIS A 192 12.63 -6.84 6.68
CA HIS A 192 13.41 -8.06 6.97
C HIS A 192 14.54 -7.82 7.97
N GLU A 193 15.01 -6.59 8.09
CA GLU A 193 16.10 -6.19 9.01
C GLU A 193 15.59 -5.71 10.38
N SER A 194 14.27 -5.51 10.54
CA SER A 194 13.60 -5.13 11.79
C SER A 194 13.14 -6.35 12.57
#